data_cbfede7de037ab0ecbfe47e4c3f44ba5
#
_entry.id   cbfede7de037ab0ecbfe47e4c3f44ba5
#
_cell.length_a   1.000
_cell.length_b   1.000
_cell.length_c   1.000
_cell.angle_alpha   90.00
_cell.angle_beta   90.00
_cell.angle_gamma   90.00
#
_symmetry.space_group_name_H-M   'P 1'
#
loop_
_entity.id
_entity.type
_entity.pdbx_description
1 polymer ?
#
loop_
_entity_poly.entity_id
_entity_poly.type
_entity_poly.pdbx_seq_one_letter_code
_entity_poly.pdbx_strand_id
1 'polypeptide(L)'
;MYSWVFGTFVFTNSILLGVCFIHKLANFGNRAVDVTLSAKNDVPPMWKIVSSPLKERARQWFIKRAVLKGIDWERLTDYYKLPGSMRELVEFKEKLENTSVLYPDYFLQPFHGYDEGNMNWLAAQENEAAALSMCANYWPGACAIDSEKWVRNNVSSNVRSYICDADVKKILDVGCSGGISTEYIRRGFPNATAVYGLDLSPYFVAMGSFRAAHSQDQLKYFHANAEKTMFPDGEFDLIICNFLFHEVPQESTHIILNELKRVLAPGGVLAIVDLDPDVLKNGQLLNQFKKWAFEVTEPHIYGYYNSNMSENLYAHGFQNIVKKTNDPINAVWLGQNNLNNL
;
A
#
# COMPACT_ATOMS: atom_id res chain seq x y z
N MET A 1 -23.57 31.20 20.15
CA MET A 1 -23.64 31.96 18.90
C MET A 1 -22.43 32.88 18.89
N TYR A 2 -21.57 32.84 17.91
CA TYR A 2 -20.22 33.42 17.76
C TYR A 2 -19.06 32.49 18.16
N SER A 3 -18.53 31.74 17.19
CA SER A 3 -17.09 31.53 16.96
C SER A 3 -16.84 30.54 15.81
N TRP A 4 -17.18 30.94 14.57
CA TRP A 4 -16.87 30.14 13.36
C TRP A 4 -16.49 31.04 12.17
N VAL A 5 -15.55 31.95 12.33
CA VAL A 5 -15.15 32.82 11.20
C VAL A 5 -13.64 32.97 11.01
N PHE A 6 -12.75 32.52 11.87
CA PHE A 6 -11.31 32.81 11.76
C PHE A 6 -10.42 31.68 11.20
N GLY A 7 -11.01 30.53 10.79
CA GLY A 7 -10.21 29.39 10.26
C GLY A 7 -9.98 29.37 8.75
N THR A 8 -10.66 30.21 7.98
CA THR A 8 -10.74 30.02 6.51
C THR A 8 -9.83 30.97 5.70
N PHE A 9 -9.24 31.98 6.29
CA PHE A 9 -8.57 33.06 5.52
C PHE A 9 -7.05 32.93 5.38
N VAL A 10 -6.37 32.08 6.15
CA VAL A 10 -4.91 31.91 6.05
C VAL A 10 -4.51 30.81 5.04
N PHE A 11 -5.48 29.98 4.60
CA PHE A 11 -5.22 28.84 3.72
C PHE A 11 -5.18 29.15 2.22
N THR A 12 -5.71 30.31 1.81
CA THR A 12 -5.85 30.63 0.38
C THR A 12 -4.58 31.21 -0.26
N ASN A 13 -3.73 31.90 0.48
CA ASN A 13 -2.61 32.62 -0.12
C ASN A 13 -1.37 31.76 -0.42
N SER A 14 -1.11 30.70 0.33
CA SER A 14 0.04 29.83 0.05
C SER A 14 -0.23 28.80 -1.05
N ILE A 15 -1.51 28.40 -1.21
CA ILE A 15 -1.95 27.47 -2.27
C ILE A 15 -2.12 28.22 -3.60
N LEU A 16 -2.58 29.47 -3.57
CA LEU A 16 -2.67 30.32 -4.78
C LEU A 16 -1.30 30.61 -5.40
N LEU A 17 -0.24 30.73 -4.60
CA LEU A 17 1.12 30.92 -5.12
C LEU A 17 1.66 29.69 -5.86
N GLY A 18 1.32 28.48 -5.42
CA GLY A 18 1.68 27.24 -6.13
C GLY A 18 0.88 27.07 -7.43
N VAL A 19 -0.41 27.34 -7.40
CA VAL A 19 -1.29 27.25 -8.57
C VAL A 19 -1.00 28.38 -9.58
N CYS A 20 -0.69 29.61 -9.14
CA CYS A 20 -0.26 30.68 -10.04
C CYS A 20 1.07 30.40 -10.73
N PHE A 21 1.99 29.67 -10.07
CA PHE A 21 3.27 29.32 -10.71
C PHE A 21 3.09 28.25 -11.78
N ILE A 22 2.22 27.28 -11.56
CA ILE A 22 1.86 26.24 -12.54
C ILE A 22 1.05 26.84 -13.70
N HIS A 23 0.13 27.77 -13.42
CA HIS A 23 -0.60 28.48 -14.48
C HIS A 23 0.29 29.40 -15.33
N LYS A 24 1.38 29.94 -14.77
CA LYS A 24 2.36 30.71 -15.55
C LYS A 24 3.25 29.85 -16.45
N LEU A 25 3.51 28.59 -16.08
CA LEU A 25 4.24 27.66 -16.92
C LEU A 25 3.35 27.06 -18.04
N ALA A 26 2.03 26.98 -17.84
CA ALA A 26 1.08 26.51 -18.85
C ALA A 26 0.81 27.55 -19.96
N ASN A 27 1.12 28.85 -19.75
CA ASN A 27 0.89 29.92 -20.72
C ASN A 27 2.11 30.26 -21.60
N PHE A 28 3.20 29.51 -21.51
CA PHE A 28 4.31 29.61 -22.46
C PHE A 28 4.19 28.51 -23.54
N GLY A 29 3.33 28.77 -24.52
CA GLY A 29 3.27 27.94 -25.72
C GLY A 29 1.85 27.56 -26.13
N ASN A 30 1.15 28.45 -26.83
CA ASN A 30 -0.04 28.12 -27.63
C ASN A 30 0.35 27.14 -28.75
N ARG A 31 0.40 25.86 -28.41
CA ARG A 31 0.15 24.75 -29.33
C ARG A 31 -0.68 23.73 -28.56
N ALA A 32 -1.91 23.55 -28.99
CA ALA A 32 -2.73 22.42 -28.58
C ALA A 32 -1.92 21.14 -28.88
N VAL A 33 -1.34 20.54 -27.84
CA VAL A 33 -0.81 19.20 -27.92
C VAL A 33 -2.02 18.30 -27.74
N ASP A 34 -2.44 17.70 -28.83
CA ASP A 34 -3.39 16.61 -28.85
C ASP A 34 -2.74 15.44 -28.10
N VAL A 35 -3.09 15.33 -26.80
CA VAL A 35 -2.63 14.20 -25.96
C VAL A 35 -3.56 13.05 -26.28
N THR A 36 -3.35 12.42 -27.41
CA THR A 36 -3.73 11.01 -27.60
C THR A 36 -2.81 10.22 -26.66
N LEU A 37 -3.33 9.89 -25.47
CA LEU A 37 -2.71 8.95 -24.54
C LEU A 37 -2.59 7.59 -25.22
N SER A 38 -1.48 7.38 -25.90
CA SER A 38 -0.98 6.06 -26.22
C SER A 38 -0.71 5.35 -24.90
N ALA A 39 -1.30 4.18 -24.70
CA ALA A 39 -1.11 3.33 -23.53
C ALA A 39 0.33 2.77 -23.52
N LYS A 40 1.30 3.61 -23.22
CA LYS A 40 2.64 3.23 -22.79
C LYS A 40 2.82 3.73 -21.37
N ASN A 41 3.16 2.79 -20.49
CA ASN A 41 3.35 2.89 -19.04
C ASN A 41 4.45 3.89 -18.65
N ASP A 42 4.26 5.18 -18.92
CA ASP A 42 5.18 6.20 -18.49
C ASP A 42 4.59 6.93 -17.27
N VAL A 43 5.35 6.91 -16.17
CA VAL A 43 5.18 7.81 -15.02
C VAL A 43 4.90 9.21 -15.57
N PRO A 44 3.83 9.89 -15.14
CA PRO A 44 3.51 11.21 -15.67
C PRO A 44 4.75 12.09 -15.69
N PRO A 45 5.09 12.75 -16.81
CA PRO A 45 6.32 13.55 -16.93
C PRO A 45 6.51 14.59 -15.83
N MET A 46 5.41 15.02 -15.22
CA MET A 46 5.40 16.01 -14.14
C MET A 46 6.14 15.57 -12.88
N TRP A 47 6.13 14.27 -12.52
CA TRP A 47 6.84 13.82 -11.32
C TRP A 47 8.36 13.83 -11.49
N LYS A 48 8.84 13.60 -12.71
CA LYS A 48 10.26 13.73 -13.06
C LYS A 48 10.72 15.21 -13.09
N ILE A 49 9.77 16.14 -13.24
CA ILE A 49 10.04 17.60 -13.35
C ILE A 49 9.91 18.30 -11.99
N VAL A 50 9.19 17.72 -11.03
CA VAL A 50 9.05 18.29 -9.68
C VAL A 50 10.40 18.23 -8.97
N SER A 51 11.01 19.41 -8.77
CA SER A 51 12.32 19.53 -8.14
C SER A 51 12.31 18.98 -6.69
N SER A 52 13.42 18.39 -6.24
CA SER A 52 13.61 17.90 -4.86
C SER A 52 13.09 18.84 -3.76
N PRO A 53 13.26 20.19 -3.84
CA PRO A 53 12.70 21.08 -2.84
C PRO A 53 11.17 21.09 -2.74
N LEU A 54 10.46 20.81 -3.84
CA LEU A 54 8.98 20.73 -3.81
C LEU A 54 8.49 19.42 -3.20
N LYS A 55 9.18 18.33 -3.46
CA LYS A 55 8.92 17.03 -2.84
C LYS A 55 9.12 17.09 -1.32
N GLU A 56 10.22 17.67 -0.89
CA GLU A 56 10.50 17.87 0.54
C GLU A 56 9.43 18.76 1.22
N ARG A 57 8.98 19.82 0.57
CA ARG A 57 7.87 20.65 1.10
C ARG A 57 6.56 19.87 1.18
N ALA A 58 6.26 19.03 0.19
CA ALA A 58 5.07 18.16 0.23
C ALA A 58 5.15 17.14 1.38
N ARG A 59 6.32 16.52 1.56
CA ARG A 59 6.59 15.62 2.68
C ARG A 59 6.45 16.33 4.02
N GLN A 60 7.06 17.48 4.21
CA GLN A 60 6.93 18.29 5.44
C GLN A 60 5.48 18.70 5.72
N TRP A 61 4.72 19.01 4.69
CA TRP A 61 3.29 19.28 4.83
C TRP A 61 2.53 18.05 5.30
N PHE A 62 2.84 16.87 4.75
CA PHE A 62 2.23 15.60 5.16
C PHE A 62 2.55 15.28 6.62
N ILE A 63 3.82 15.39 7.04
CA ILE A 63 4.26 15.20 8.42
C ILE A 63 3.55 16.15 9.38
N LYS A 64 3.52 17.45 9.07
CA LYS A 64 2.80 18.43 9.90
C LYS A 64 1.32 18.07 10.08
N ARG A 65 0.71 17.56 9.03
CA ARG A 65 -0.68 17.13 9.06
C ARG A 65 -0.89 15.88 9.92
N ALA A 66 0.05 14.94 9.89
CA ALA A 66 0.07 13.77 10.75
C ALA A 66 0.18 14.17 12.24
N VAL A 67 1.09 15.08 12.56
CA VAL A 67 1.27 15.61 13.92
C VAL A 67 -0.01 16.30 14.42
N LEU A 68 -0.70 17.07 13.59
CA LEU A 68 -2.00 17.68 13.93
C LEU A 68 -3.10 16.65 14.19
N LYS A 69 -2.95 15.42 13.71
CA LYS A 69 -3.84 14.28 13.99
C LYS A 69 -3.38 13.44 15.18
N GLY A 70 -2.40 13.91 15.94
CA GLY A 70 -1.90 13.24 17.15
C GLY A 70 -0.90 12.11 16.87
N ILE A 71 -0.34 12.06 15.66
CA ILE A 71 0.68 11.07 15.31
C ILE A 71 2.04 11.66 15.67
N ASP A 72 2.72 11.04 16.62
CA ASP A 72 4.08 11.39 17.02
C ASP A 72 5.09 10.82 16.01
N TRP A 73 5.22 11.54 14.88
CA TRP A 73 6.01 11.10 13.74
C TRP A 73 7.48 10.88 14.12
N GLU A 74 8.07 11.82 14.86
CA GLU A 74 9.46 11.74 15.29
C GLU A 74 9.71 10.51 16.17
N ARG A 75 8.87 10.30 17.18
CA ARG A 75 9.00 9.13 18.07
C ARG A 75 8.91 7.80 17.30
N LEU A 76 8.01 7.71 16.31
CA LEU A 76 7.84 6.50 15.50
C LEU A 76 9.02 6.24 14.58
N THR A 77 9.72 7.30 14.13
CA THR A 77 10.80 7.16 13.14
C THR A 77 12.19 7.17 13.78
N ASP A 78 12.41 7.97 14.83
CA ASP A 78 13.74 8.17 15.40
C ASP A 78 14.28 6.95 16.11
N TYR A 79 13.41 6.09 16.65
CA TYR A 79 13.83 4.81 17.22
C TYR A 79 14.62 3.96 16.20
N TYR A 80 14.18 3.94 14.95
CA TYR A 80 14.86 3.20 13.89
C TYR A 80 16.17 3.84 13.43
N LYS A 81 16.38 5.13 13.69
CA LYS A 81 17.60 5.88 13.34
C LYS A 81 18.70 5.75 14.40
N LEU A 82 18.41 5.22 15.60
CA LEU A 82 19.41 4.99 16.63
C LEU A 82 20.51 4.05 16.10
N PRO A 83 21.78 4.29 16.45
CA PRO A 83 22.91 3.50 15.94
C PRO A 83 22.77 2.00 16.16
N GLY A 84 22.17 1.58 17.30
CA GLY A 84 21.88 0.17 17.59
C GLY A 84 20.84 -0.40 16.64
N SER A 85 19.68 0.25 16.52
CA SER A 85 18.59 -0.16 15.62
C SER A 85 19.07 -0.21 14.17
N MET A 86 19.79 0.81 13.71
CA MET A 86 20.33 0.85 12.35
C MET A 86 21.28 -0.29 12.04
N ARG A 87 22.14 -0.67 13.02
CA ARG A 87 23.04 -1.81 12.84
C ARG A 87 22.25 -3.10 12.62
N GLU A 88 21.29 -3.39 13.49
CA GLU A 88 20.44 -4.56 13.35
C GLU A 88 19.64 -4.56 12.04
N LEU A 89 19.11 -3.41 11.64
CA LEU A 89 18.37 -3.27 10.38
C LEU A 89 19.26 -3.59 9.17
N VAL A 90 20.51 -3.11 9.17
CA VAL A 90 21.48 -3.42 8.11
C VAL A 90 21.81 -4.91 8.12
N GLU A 91 22.04 -5.53 9.28
CA GLU A 91 22.30 -6.96 9.42
C GLU A 91 21.11 -7.80 8.91
N PHE A 92 19.87 -7.41 9.23
CA PHE A 92 18.69 -8.06 8.67
C PHE A 92 18.61 -7.92 7.16
N LYS A 93 18.86 -6.71 6.63
CA LYS A 93 18.85 -6.48 5.18
C LYS A 93 19.87 -7.38 4.48
N GLU A 94 21.13 -7.38 4.92
CA GLU A 94 22.21 -8.19 4.35
C GLU A 94 21.90 -9.70 4.40
N LYS A 95 21.28 -10.16 5.48
CA LYS A 95 20.89 -11.57 5.64
C LYS A 95 19.73 -12.00 4.76
N LEU A 96 18.76 -11.11 4.52
CA LEU A 96 17.49 -11.44 3.87
C LEU A 96 17.44 -11.02 2.41
N GLU A 97 18.32 -10.11 1.98
CA GLU A 97 18.36 -9.64 0.60
C GLU A 97 18.70 -10.80 -0.35
N ASN A 98 17.72 -11.14 -1.18
CA ASN A 98 17.91 -12.12 -2.24
C ASN A 98 18.43 -11.40 -3.49
N THR A 99 19.72 -11.53 -3.78
CA THR A 99 20.38 -10.88 -4.92
C THR A 99 19.95 -11.44 -6.29
N SER A 100 19.18 -12.53 -6.33
CA SER A 100 18.62 -13.07 -7.56
C SER A 100 17.26 -12.47 -7.94
N VAL A 101 16.69 -11.63 -7.09
CA VAL A 101 15.43 -10.94 -7.38
C VAL A 101 15.62 -9.93 -8.50
N LEU A 102 14.78 -10.03 -9.51
CA LEU A 102 14.72 -9.06 -10.60
C LEU A 102 13.66 -8.01 -10.26
N TYR A 103 14.08 -6.75 -10.26
CA TYR A 103 13.20 -5.62 -10.02
C TYR A 103 12.55 -5.19 -11.33
N PRO A 104 11.21 -5.12 -11.39
CA PRO A 104 10.53 -4.51 -12.53
C PRO A 104 10.84 -3.01 -12.62
N ASP A 105 10.88 -2.47 -13.83
CA ASP A 105 11.19 -1.06 -14.07
C ASP A 105 10.23 -0.11 -13.34
N TYR A 106 8.96 -0.48 -13.20
CA TYR A 106 7.97 0.33 -12.51
C TYR A 106 8.28 0.47 -11.01
N PHE A 107 8.91 -0.53 -10.39
CA PHE A 107 9.24 -0.51 -8.96
C PHE A 107 10.45 0.39 -8.64
N LEU A 108 11.33 0.61 -9.61
CA LEU A 108 12.54 1.43 -9.46
C LEU A 108 12.28 2.93 -9.73
N GLN A 109 11.02 3.32 -9.88
CA GLN A 109 10.64 4.71 -10.12
C GLN A 109 10.43 5.46 -8.79
N PRO A 110 10.52 6.81 -8.79
CA PRO A 110 10.10 7.61 -7.64
C PRO A 110 8.65 7.32 -7.27
N PHE A 111 8.41 7.09 -5.98
CA PHE A 111 7.11 6.67 -5.48
C PHE A 111 6.85 7.26 -4.08
N HIS A 112 5.61 7.54 -3.71
CA HIS A 112 5.19 8.07 -2.39
C HIS A 112 5.95 9.31 -1.91
N GLY A 113 6.58 10.05 -2.82
CA GLY A 113 7.39 11.22 -2.46
C GLY A 113 8.87 10.95 -2.21
N TYR A 114 9.31 9.70 -2.34
CA TYR A 114 10.72 9.32 -2.27
C TYR A 114 11.32 9.20 -3.67
N ASP A 115 12.51 9.73 -3.87
CA ASP A 115 13.19 9.71 -5.17
C ASP A 115 13.62 8.29 -5.57
N GLU A 116 13.93 7.44 -4.59
CA GLU A 116 14.32 6.04 -4.76
C GLU A 116 13.13 5.08 -4.52
N GLY A 117 11.89 5.62 -4.48
CA GLY A 117 10.69 4.84 -4.21
C GLY A 117 10.78 4.08 -2.89
N ASN A 118 10.46 2.80 -2.92
CA ASN A 118 10.52 1.92 -1.76
C ASN A 118 11.93 1.32 -1.49
N MET A 119 12.96 1.73 -2.27
CA MET A 119 14.32 1.19 -2.20
C MET A 119 15.25 2.02 -1.33
N ASN A 120 14.79 2.50 -0.16
CA ASN A 120 15.61 3.27 0.77
C ASN A 120 15.16 3.13 2.23
N TRP A 121 16.06 3.45 3.16
CA TRP A 121 15.78 3.38 4.60
C TRP A 121 14.75 4.39 5.07
N LEU A 122 14.71 5.58 4.48
CA LEU A 122 13.77 6.62 4.90
C LEU A 122 12.32 6.16 4.68
N ALA A 123 12.01 5.59 3.52
CA ALA A 123 10.68 5.04 3.23
C ALA A 123 10.32 3.92 4.22
N ALA A 124 11.25 3.01 4.50
CA ALA A 124 11.03 1.91 5.42
C ALA A 124 10.81 2.39 6.88
N GLN A 125 11.60 3.35 7.35
CA GLN A 125 11.48 3.91 8.70
C GLN A 125 10.20 4.73 8.91
N GLU A 126 9.70 5.39 7.88
CA GLU A 126 8.48 6.21 7.94
C GLU A 126 7.19 5.42 7.68
N ASN A 127 7.29 4.15 7.31
CA ASN A 127 6.16 3.32 6.92
C ASN A 127 5.03 3.28 7.97
N GLU A 128 5.36 3.11 9.25
CA GLU A 128 4.36 3.07 10.33
C GLU A 128 3.64 4.42 10.52
N ALA A 129 4.39 5.50 10.55
CA ALA A 129 3.83 6.84 10.69
C ALA A 129 2.96 7.21 9.48
N ALA A 130 3.36 6.79 8.28
CA ALA A 130 2.60 6.98 7.05
C ALA A 130 1.28 6.18 7.06
N ALA A 131 1.31 4.91 7.45
CA ALA A 131 0.13 4.05 7.56
C ALA A 131 -0.90 4.63 8.55
N LEU A 132 -0.46 5.04 9.75
CA LEU A 132 -1.31 5.72 10.73
C LEU A 132 -1.91 7.01 10.16
N SER A 133 -1.13 7.80 9.40
CA SER A 133 -1.57 9.06 8.82
C SER A 133 -2.66 8.87 7.77
N MET A 134 -2.58 7.81 7.01
CA MET A 134 -3.62 7.45 6.04
C MET A 134 -4.92 7.06 6.75
N CYS A 135 -4.85 6.14 7.69
CA CYS A 135 -6.00 5.65 8.44
C CYS A 135 -6.70 6.75 9.27
N ALA A 136 -5.94 7.72 9.78
CA ALA A 136 -6.46 8.84 10.59
C ALA A 136 -7.52 9.72 9.88
N ASN A 137 -7.70 9.54 8.57
CA ASN A 137 -8.68 10.28 7.77
C ASN A 137 -9.95 9.48 7.47
N TYR A 138 -10.01 8.19 7.81
CA TYR A 138 -11.11 7.29 7.42
C TYR A 138 -12.35 7.49 8.28
N TRP A 139 -12.18 7.75 9.57
CA TRP A 139 -13.32 8.00 10.48
C TRP A 139 -13.19 9.37 11.14
N PRO A 140 -14.13 10.28 10.91
CA PRO A 140 -14.14 11.57 11.58
C PRO A 140 -14.18 11.43 13.11
N GLY A 141 -13.25 12.08 13.81
CA GLY A 141 -13.18 12.08 15.28
C GLY A 141 -12.48 10.88 15.91
N ALA A 142 -12.14 9.84 15.16
CA ALA A 142 -11.34 8.75 15.67
C ALA A 142 -9.85 9.12 15.76
N CYS A 143 -9.12 8.52 16.72
CA CYS A 143 -7.67 8.63 16.73
C CYS A 143 -7.05 7.73 15.65
N ALA A 144 -5.82 8.06 15.24
CA ALA A 144 -5.12 7.33 14.16
C ALA A 144 -4.93 5.85 14.49
N ILE A 145 -4.56 5.55 15.74
CA ILE A 145 -4.31 4.18 16.21
C ILE A 145 -5.58 3.33 16.16
N ASP A 146 -6.72 3.87 16.59
CA ASP A 146 -7.98 3.13 16.55
C ASP A 146 -8.46 2.93 15.13
N SER A 147 -8.30 3.95 14.28
CA SER A 147 -8.64 3.86 12.85
C SER A 147 -7.82 2.77 12.15
N GLU A 148 -6.51 2.70 12.39
CA GLU A 148 -5.67 1.64 11.84
C GLU A 148 -6.10 0.25 12.36
N LYS A 149 -6.34 0.12 13.67
CA LYS A 149 -6.84 -1.14 14.24
C LYS A 149 -8.13 -1.60 13.57
N TRP A 150 -9.07 -0.68 13.29
CA TRP A 150 -10.32 -1.02 12.63
C TRP A 150 -10.09 -1.49 11.20
N VAL A 151 -9.26 -0.78 10.41
CA VAL A 151 -8.89 -1.22 9.06
C VAL A 151 -8.36 -2.65 9.09
N ARG A 152 -7.33 -2.91 9.91
CA ARG A 152 -6.64 -4.20 9.97
C ARG A 152 -7.50 -5.33 10.54
N ASN A 153 -8.27 -5.07 11.60
CA ASN A 153 -9.15 -6.08 12.20
C ASN A 153 -10.32 -6.42 11.29
N ASN A 154 -10.83 -5.46 10.52
CA ASN A 154 -11.89 -5.71 9.54
C ASN A 154 -11.42 -6.67 8.44
N VAL A 155 -10.16 -6.59 8.01
CA VAL A 155 -9.58 -7.57 7.07
C VAL A 155 -9.72 -8.98 7.61
N SER A 156 -9.18 -9.24 8.80
CA SER A 156 -9.27 -10.56 9.43
C SER A 156 -10.72 -11.02 9.66
N SER A 157 -11.61 -10.10 10.04
CA SER A 157 -13.02 -10.37 10.23
C SER A 157 -13.73 -10.76 8.93
N ASN A 158 -13.49 -10.00 7.85
CA ASN A 158 -14.04 -10.28 6.52
C ASN A 158 -13.58 -11.63 5.99
N VAL A 159 -12.28 -11.93 6.14
CA VAL A 159 -11.72 -13.22 5.72
C VAL A 159 -12.33 -14.37 6.52
N ARG A 160 -12.33 -14.30 7.86
CA ARG A 160 -12.93 -15.34 8.72
C ARG A 160 -14.40 -15.59 8.39
N SER A 161 -15.18 -14.53 8.16
CA SER A 161 -16.59 -14.69 7.78
C SER A 161 -16.79 -15.34 6.40
N TYR A 162 -15.77 -15.34 5.56
CA TYR A 162 -15.80 -15.98 4.23
C TYR A 162 -15.37 -17.44 4.28
N ILE A 163 -14.30 -17.76 5.03
CA ILE A 163 -13.76 -19.12 5.12
C ILE A 163 -14.58 -20.07 6.00
N CYS A 164 -15.54 -19.57 6.78
CA CYS A 164 -16.47 -20.36 7.59
C CYS A 164 -15.77 -21.49 8.38
N ASP A 165 -14.89 -21.14 9.32
CA ASP A 165 -14.16 -22.07 10.20
C ASP A 165 -13.16 -23.03 9.50
N ALA A 166 -12.79 -22.77 8.25
CA ALA A 166 -11.70 -23.52 7.61
C ALA A 166 -10.40 -23.38 8.43
N ASP A 167 -9.68 -24.50 8.58
CA ASP A 167 -8.44 -24.55 9.37
C ASP A 167 -7.26 -23.98 8.58
N VAL A 168 -7.03 -22.67 8.71
CA VAL A 168 -5.94 -21.95 8.06
C VAL A 168 -4.66 -22.14 8.85
N LYS A 169 -3.66 -22.78 8.26
CA LYS A 169 -2.35 -23.09 8.88
C LYS A 169 -1.23 -22.20 8.36
N LYS A 170 -1.16 -22.01 7.06
CA LYS A 170 -0.08 -21.23 6.42
C LYS A 170 -0.66 -20.00 5.72
N ILE A 171 -0.18 -18.82 6.10
CA ILE A 171 -0.65 -17.54 5.58
C ILE A 171 0.52 -16.78 4.97
N LEU A 172 0.28 -16.17 3.79
CA LEU A 172 1.21 -15.26 3.15
C LEU A 172 0.58 -13.85 3.06
N ASP A 173 1.30 -12.85 3.56
CA ASP A 173 1.02 -11.43 3.39
C ASP A 173 1.91 -10.91 2.26
N VAL A 174 1.32 -10.57 1.11
CA VAL A 174 2.04 -10.15 -0.11
C VAL A 174 2.02 -8.64 -0.23
N GLY A 175 3.20 -8.03 -0.43
CA GLY A 175 3.40 -6.59 -0.31
C GLY A 175 3.30 -6.17 1.16
N CYS A 176 3.94 -6.93 2.04
CA CYS A 176 3.81 -6.77 3.49
C CYS A 176 4.46 -5.48 4.04
N SER A 177 5.25 -4.78 3.20
CA SER A 177 5.97 -3.58 3.60
C SER A 177 6.77 -3.81 4.90
N GLY A 178 6.76 -2.89 5.85
CA GLY A 178 7.42 -3.02 7.16
C GLY A 178 6.76 -3.98 8.15
N GLY A 179 5.84 -4.85 7.71
CA GLY A 179 5.30 -5.96 8.49
C GLY A 179 4.11 -5.63 9.38
N ILE A 180 3.55 -4.42 9.32
CA ILE A 180 2.41 -4.03 10.18
C ILE A 180 1.19 -4.91 9.89
N SER A 181 0.82 -5.08 8.62
CA SER A 181 -0.28 -5.96 8.22
C SER A 181 -0.05 -7.40 8.69
N THR A 182 1.18 -7.91 8.56
CA THR A 182 1.55 -9.26 8.94
C THR A 182 1.34 -9.52 10.44
N GLU A 183 1.66 -8.54 11.30
CA GLU A 183 1.40 -8.62 12.74
C GLU A 183 -0.11 -8.71 13.05
N TYR A 184 -0.94 -7.90 12.38
CA TYR A 184 -2.40 -7.95 12.55
C TYR A 184 -2.98 -9.27 12.02
N ILE A 185 -2.48 -9.78 10.90
CA ILE A 185 -2.86 -11.10 10.36
C ILE A 185 -2.52 -12.18 11.38
N ARG A 186 -1.32 -12.18 11.97
CA ARG A 186 -0.93 -13.13 13.02
C ARG A 186 -1.91 -13.13 14.18
N ARG A 187 -2.29 -11.95 14.66
CA ARG A 187 -3.25 -11.81 15.75
C ARG A 187 -4.67 -12.24 15.34
N GLY A 188 -5.04 -11.97 14.10
CA GLY A 188 -6.34 -12.36 13.53
C GLY A 188 -6.51 -13.87 13.32
N PHE A 189 -5.40 -14.61 13.14
CA PHE A 189 -5.36 -16.04 12.90
C PHE A 189 -4.43 -16.76 13.89
N PRO A 190 -4.78 -16.82 15.19
CA PRO A 190 -3.90 -17.31 16.23
C PRO A 190 -3.55 -18.80 16.08
N ASN A 191 -4.40 -19.58 15.40
CA ASN A 191 -4.20 -21.01 15.15
C ASN A 191 -3.31 -21.32 13.91
N ALA A 192 -2.92 -20.30 13.14
CA ALA A 192 -2.01 -20.47 12.04
C ALA A 192 -0.63 -20.90 12.56
N THR A 193 -0.04 -21.91 11.94
CA THR A 193 1.28 -22.43 12.32
C THR A 193 2.41 -21.61 11.70
N ALA A 194 2.13 -20.92 10.57
CA ALA A 194 3.09 -20.07 9.90
C ALA A 194 2.38 -18.84 9.30
N VAL A 195 2.93 -17.66 9.55
CA VAL A 195 2.54 -16.41 8.91
C VAL A 195 3.80 -15.76 8.33
N TYR A 196 3.80 -15.58 7.03
CA TYR A 196 4.93 -15.06 6.28
C TYR A 196 4.57 -13.72 5.65
N GLY A 197 5.53 -12.79 5.65
CA GLY A 197 5.48 -11.55 4.89
C GLY A 197 6.42 -11.64 3.68
N LEU A 198 5.96 -11.13 2.54
CA LEU A 198 6.75 -11.03 1.32
C LEU A 198 6.71 -9.59 0.83
N ASP A 199 7.87 -9.01 0.54
CA ASP A 199 7.98 -7.70 -0.09
C ASP A 199 9.15 -7.64 -1.07
N LEU A 200 9.03 -6.78 -2.07
CA LEU A 200 10.04 -6.58 -3.08
C LEU A 200 11.17 -5.64 -2.61
N SER A 201 10.93 -4.87 -1.53
CA SER A 201 11.96 -4.02 -0.93
C SER A 201 12.72 -4.76 0.17
N PRO A 202 14.04 -4.95 0.04
CA PRO A 202 14.84 -5.55 1.11
C PRO A 202 14.90 -4.66 2.36
N TYR A 203 14.67 -3.35 2.22
CA TYR A 203 14.58 -2.41 3.33
C TYR A 203 13.32 -2.64 4.17
N PHE A 204 12.19 -2.87 3.51
CA PHE A 204 10.93 -3.19 4.18
C PHE A 204 10.96 -4.57 4.84
N VAL A 205 11.51 -5.57 4.16
CA VAL A 205 11.68 -6.92 4.73
C VAL A 205 12.59 -6.88 5.96
N ALA A 206 13.66 -6.09 5.94
CA ALA A 206 14.52 -5.90 7.10
C ALA A 206 13.76 -5.23 8.26
N MET A 207 12.93 -4.23 7.96
CA MET A 207 12.08 -3.56 8.96
C MET A 207 11.09 -4.54 9.61
N GLY A 208 10.38 -5.34 8.81
CA GLY A 208 9.46 -6.37 9.31
C GLY A 208 10.18 -7.40 10.19
N SER A 209 11.36 -7.84 9.78
CA SER A 209 12.17 -8.79 10.54
C SER A 209 12.70 -8.20 11.85
N PHE A 210 13.12 -6.94 11.84
CA PHE A 210 13.51 -6.21 13.03
C PHE A 210 12.35 -6.13 14.03
N ARG A 211 11.14 -5.75 13.58
CA ARG A 211 9.94 -5.68 14.41
C ARG A 211 9.59 -7.05 15.00
N ALA A 212 9.65 -8.12 14.18
CA ALA A 212 9.40 -9.48 14.64
C ALA A 212 10.40 -9.94 15.70
N ALA A 213 11.68 -9.62 15.55
CA ALA A 213 12.72 -9.96 16.51
C ALA A 213 12.51 -9.28 17.88
N HIS A 214 11.86 -8.10 17.89
CA HIS A 214 11.56 -7.34 19.11
C HIS A 214 10.11 -7.52 19.60
N SER A 215 9.36 -8.45 18.99
CA SER A 215 8.02 -8.86 19.40
C SER A 215 8.03 -10.33 19.87
N GLN A 216 6.90 -10.79 20.40
CA GLN A 216 6.70 -12.20 20.73
C GLN A 216 6.12 -12.99 19.53
N ASP A 217 5.88 -12.34 18.40
CA ASP A 217 5.25 -12.93 17.22
C ASP A 217 6.28 -13.74 16.41
N GLN A 218 5.95 -15.00 16.13
CA GLN A 218 6.76 -15.87 15.25
C GLN A 218 6.42 -15.56 13.78
N LEU A 219 7.03 -14.50 13.24
CA LEU A 219 6.86 -14.07 11.86
C LEU A 219 8.15 -14.28 11.06
N LYS A 220 8.01 -14.57 9.78
CA LYS A 220 9.14 -14.65 8.83
C LYS A 220 8.89 -13.78 7.63
N TYR A 221 9.91 -13.09 7.18
CA TYR A 221 9.84 -12.18 6.06
C TYR A 221 10.77 -12.64 4.93
N PHE A 222 10.32 -12.45 3.70
CA PHE A 222 11.01 -12.89 2.49
C PHE A 222 11.15 -11.74 1.50
N HIS A 223 12.37 -11.50 1.05
CA HIS A 223 12.64 -10.59 -0.04
C HIS A 223 12.41 -11.31 -1.36
N ALA A 224 11.29 -11.04 -2.01
CA ALA A 224 10.90 -11.67 -3.27
C ALA A 224 9.93 -10.80 -4.07
N ASN A 225 9.83 -11.07 -5.38
CA ASN A 225 8.88 -10.42 -6.27
C ASN A 225 7.54 -11.18 -6.24
N ALA A 226 6.42 -10.48 -6.04
CA ALA A 226 5.07 -11.07 -6.09
C ALA A 226 4.72 -11.66 -7.46
N GLU A 227 5.39 -11.22 -8.53
CA GLU A 227 5.26 -11.81 -9.87
C GLU A 227 5.92 -13.19 -9.98
N LYS A 228 6.83 -13.54 -9.05
CA LYS A 228 7.53 -14.83 -8.97
C LYS A 228 8.06 -15.04 -7.54
N THR A 229 7.22 -15.58 -6.69
CA THR A 229 7.48 -15.67 -5.23
C THR A 229 8.53 -16.68 -4.83
N MET A 230 8.85 -17.67 -5.68
CA MET A 230 9.75 -18.79 -5.43
C MET A 230 9.21 -19.82 -4.42
N PHE A 231 7.98 -19.67 -3.93
CA PHE A 231 7.33 -20.68 -3.09
C PHE A 231 6.84 -21.86 -3.95
N PRO A 232 6.71 -23.07 -3.34
CA PRO A 232 6.10 -24.22 -4.00
C PRO A 232 4.64 -24.00 -4.38
N ASP A 233 4.13 -24.80 -5.33
CA ASP A 233 2.71 -24.84 -5.67
C ASP A 233 1.90 -25.27 -4.44
N GLY A 234 0.76 -24.60 -4.22
CA GLY A 234 -0.17 -24.99 -3.15
C GLY A 234 0.35 -24.83 -1.71
N GLU A 235 1.35 -23.98 -1.48
CA GLU A 235 2.01 -23.81 -0.17
C GLU A 235 1.10 -23.18 0.89
N PHE A 236 0.17 -22.30 0.50
CA PHE A 236 -0.58 -21.43 1.43
C PHE A 236 -2.08 -21.72 1.43
N ASP A 237 -2.68 -21.76 2.61
CA ASP A 237 -4.14 -21.87 2.78
C ASP A 237 -4.84 -20.52 2.58
N LEU A 238 -4.14 -19.43 2.92
CA LEU A 238 -4.62 -18.06 2.81
C LEU A 238 -3.50 -17.16 2.32
N ILE A 239 -3.82 -16.33 1.32
CA ILE A 239 -2.97 -15.26 0.87
C ILE A 239 -3.73 -13.94 1.05
N ILE A 240 -3.07 -12.94 1.62
CA ILE A 240 -3.63 -11.60 1.80
C ILE A 240 -2.71 -10.59 1.12
N CYS A 241 -3.30 -9.71 0.30
CA CYS A 241 -2.61 -8.57 -0.29
C CYS A 241 -3.26 -7.31 0.26
N ASN A 242 -2.48 -6.48 0.96
CA ASN A 242 -2.97 -5.22 1.51
C ASN A 242 -2.38 -4.05 0.74
N PHE A 243 -3.20 -3.30 0.00
CA PHE A 243 -2.81 -2.07 -0.69
C PHE A 243 -1.68 -2.26 -1.72
N LEU A 244 -1.72 -3.36 -2.48
CA LEU A 244 -0.70 -3.68 -3.48
C LEU A 244 -1.13 -3.35 -4.90
N PHE A 245 -2.37 -3.65 -5.28
CA PHE A 245 -2.77 -3.68 -6.69
C PHE A 245 -2.96 -2.29 -7.30
N HIS A 246 -3.18 -1.25 -6.50
CA HIS A 246 -3.20 0.13 -7.00
C HIS A 246 -1.79 0.69 -7.29
N GLU A 247 -0.74 0.03 -6.79
CA GLU A 247 0.67 0.42 -6.97
C GLU A 247 1.33 -0.22 -8.20
N VAL A 248 0.69 -1.22 -8.82
CA VAL A 248 1.30 -1.98 -9.93
C VAL A 248 0.57 -1.77 -11.26
N PRO A 249 1.28 -1.89 -12.41
CA PRO A 249 0.66 -1.88 -13.72
C PRO A 249 -0.35 -3.02 -13.88
N GLN A 250 -1.31 -2.88 -14.80
CA GLN A 250 -2.30 -3.94 -15.07
C GLN A 250 -1.67 -5.25 -15.53
N GLU A 251 -0.63 -5.18 -16.35
CA GLU A 251 0.12 -6.36 -16.80
C GLU A 251 0.70 -7.13 -15.62
N SER A 252 1.29 -6.43 -14.66
CA SER A 252 1.80 -7.02 -13.43
C SER A 252 0.69 -7.57 -12.55
N THR A 253 -0.48 -6.93 -12.50
CA THR A 253 -1.67 -7.47 -11.81
C THR A 253 -1.99 -8.88 -12.29
N HIS A 254 -2.01 -9.11 -13.61
CA HIS A 254 -2.29 -10.43 -14.17
C HIS A 254 -1.20 -11.47 -13.85
N ILE A 255 0.08 -11.07 -13.89
CA ILE A 255 1.20 -11.94 -13.56
C ILE A 255 1.14 -12.33 -12.08
N ILE A 256 0.93 -11.34 -11.20
CA ILE A 256 0.79 -11.56 -9.75
C ILE A 256 -0.38 -12.50 -9.46
N LEU A 257 -1.56 -12.27 -10.01
CA LEU A 257 -2.72 -13.15 -9.78
C LEU A 257 -2.48 -14.59 -10.20
N ASN A 258 -1.78 -14.82 -11.31
CA ASN A 258 -1.38 -16.17 -11.73
C ASN A 258 -0.42 -16.82 -10.73
N GLU A 259 0.59 -16.07 -10.26
CA GLU A 259 1.55 -16.58 -9.28
C GLU A 259 0.88 -16.86 -7.93
N LEU A 260 0.03 -15.95 -7.45
CA LEU A 260 -0.70 -16.15 -6.19
C LEU A 260 -1.62 -17.36 -6.26
N LYS A 261 -2.28 -17.58 -7.41
CA LYS A 261 -3.08 -18.77 -7.63
C LYS A 261 -2.24 -20.05 -7.58
N ARG A 262 -1.04 -20.04 -8.18
CA ARG A 262 -0.13 -21.20 -8.19
C ARG A 262 0.30 -21.60 -6.78
N VAL A 263 0.66 -20.63 -5.94
CA VAL A 263 1.17 -20.90 -4.58
C VAL A 263 0.05 -21.10 -3.55
N LEU A 264 -1.20 -20.82 -3.93
CA LEU A 264 -2.38 -21.01 -3.09
C LEU A 264 -2.85 -22.47 -3.20
N ALA A 265 -3.04 -23.13 -2.07
CA ALA A 265 -3.52 -24.51 -1.98
C ALA A 265 -4.89 -24.67 -2.68
N PRO A 266 -5.22 -25.88 -3.19
CA PRO A 266 -6.59 -26.16 -3.63
C PRO A 266 -7.59 -25.88 -2.50
N GLY A 267 -8.63 -25.11 -2.79
CA GLY A 267 -9.58 -24.62 -1.78
C GLY A 267 -9.09 -23.46 -0.91
N GLY A 268 -7.83 -23.08 -1.02
CA GLY A 268 -7.29 -21.90 -0.33
C GLY A 268 -7.91 -20.59 -0.80
N VAL A 269 -7.75 -19.54 -0.02
CA VAL A 269 -8.42 -18.24 -0.23
C VAL A 269 -7.41 -17.13 -0.49
N LEU A 270 -7.66 -16.35 -1.54
CA LEU A 270 -7.00 -15.06 -1.79
C LEU A 270 -7.91 -13.93 -1.30
N ALA A 271 -7.36 -13.05 -0.47
CA ALA A 271 -8.00 -11.81 -0.01
C ALA A 271 -7.20 -10.61 -0.52
N ILE A 272 -7.82 -9.73 -1.27
CA ILE A 272 -7.24 -8.48 -1.76
C ILE A 272 -7.95 -7.33 -1.08
N VAL A 273 -7.22 -6.56 -0.29
CA VAL A 273 -7.72 -5.34 0.37
C VAL A 273 -7.10 -4.15 -0.33
N ASP A 274 -7.93 -3.33 -0.93
CA ASP A 274 -7.45 -2.17 -1.68
C ASP A 274 -8.52 -1.09 -1.78
N LEU A 275 -8.14 0.07 -2.32
CA LEU A 275 -9.03 1.18 -2.56
C LEU A 275 -10.28 0.73 -3.34
N ASP A 276 -11.47 1.13 -2.88
CA ASP A 276 -12.71 0.83 -3.60
C ASP A 276 -12.90 1.82 -4.77
N PRO A 277 -12.78 1.37 -6.03
CA PRO A 277 -12.96 2.26 -7.18
C PRO A 277 -14.34 2.95 -7.21
N ASP A 278 -15.37 2.30 -6.67
CA ASP A 278 -16.74 2.86 -6.66
C ASP A 278 -16.84 4.02 -5.68
N VAL A 279 -16.18 3.93 -4.51
CA VAL A 279 -16.11 5.02 -3.52
C VAL A 279 -15.33 6.20 -4.09
N LEU A 280 -14.24 5.94 -4.78
CA LEU A 280 -13.37 6.99 -5.32
C LEU A 280 -13.98 7.69 -6.53
N LYS A 281 -14.66 6.97 -7.42
CA LYS A 281 -15.38 7.53 -8.58
C LYS A 281 -16.52 8.44 -8.15
N ASN A 282 -17.24 8.09 -7.10
CA ASN A 282 -18.38 8.88 -6.60
C ASN A 282 -18.01 10.21 -5.93
N GLY A 283 -16.71 10.51 -5.76
CA GLY A 283 -16.21 11.83 -5.40
C GLY A 283 -16.56 12.35 -4.01
N GLN A 284 -17.20 11.54 -3.17
CA GLN A 284 -17.72 11.98 -1.87
C GLN A 284 -16.65 12.20 -0.79
N LEU A 285 -15.49 11.54 -0.90
CA LEU A 285 -14.46 11.56 0.14
C LEU A 285 -13.24 12.42 -0.20
N LEU A 286 -12.98 12.66 -1.47
CA LEU A 286 -11.84 13.45 -1.92
C LEU A 286 -12.33 14.66 -2.72
N ASN A 287 -11.99 15.89 -2.27
CA ASN A 287 -12.16 17.04 -3.14
C ASN A 287 -11.21 16.91 -4.36
N GLN A 288 -11.49 17.62 -5.45
CA GLN A 288 -10.72 17.53 -6.70
C GLN A 288 -9.20 17.72 -6.51
N PHE A 289 -8.79 18.54 -5.56
CA PHE A 289 -7.38 18.77 -5.26
C PHE A 289 -6.72 17.55 -4.61
N LYS A 290 -7.38 16.90 -3.64
CA LYS A 290 -6.87 15.69 -3.00
C LYS A 290 -6.82 14.52 -3.99
N LYS A 291 -7.83 14.42 -4.85
CA LYS A 291 -7.87 13.44 -5.93
C LYS A 291 -6.67 13.64 -6.86
N TRP A 292 -6.44 14.85 -7.33
CA TRP A 292 -5.29 15.19 -8.17
C TRP A 292 -3.95 14.90 -7.48
N ALA A 293 -3.77 15.29 -6.22
CA ALA A 293 -2.55 15.04 -5.47
C ALA A 293 -2.26 13.55 -5.34
N PHE A 294 -3.29 12.74 -5.08
CA PHE A 294 -3.21 11.30 -5.00
C PHE A 294 -2.83 10.68 -6.36
N GLU A 295 -3.50 11.09 -7.42
CA GLU A 295 -3.22 10.64 -8.80
C GLU A 295 -1.79 10.95 -9.27
N VAL A 296 -1.20 12.04 -8.77
CA VAL A 296 0.20 12.40 -9.08
C VAL A 296 1.21 11.54 -8.32
N THR A 297 0.86 11.07 -7.12
CA THR A 297 1.76 10.23 -6.29
C THR A 297 1.64 8.74 -6.59
N GLU A 298 0.55 8.32 -7.26
CA GLU A 298 0.21 6.92 -7.56
C GLU A 298 0.15 6.70 -9.08
N PRO A 299 1.27 6.38 -9.73
CA PRO A 299 1.35 6.37 -11.21
C PRO A 299 0.44 5.34 -11.87
N HIS A 300 0.07 4.26 -11.18
CA HIS A 300 -0.75 3.18 -11.73
C HIS A 300 -2.22 3.25 -11.34
N ILE A 301 -2.62 4.26 -10.56
CA ILE A 301 -3.97 4.39 -10.01
C ILE A 301 -5.08 4.44 -11.07
N TYR A 302 -4.82 5.06 -12.23
CA TYR A 302 -5.79 5.11 -13.32
C TYR A 302 -6.05 3.73 -13.94
N GLY A 303 -5.01 2.93 -14.13
CA GLY A 303 -5.15 1.54 -14.57
C GLY A 303 -5.98 0.75 -13.58
N TYR A 304 -5.70 0.88 -12.30
CA TYR A 304 -6.44 0.26 -11.22
C TYR A 304 -7.92 0.67 -11.18
N TYR A 305 -8.24 1.96 -11.26
CA TYR A 305 -9.63 2.45 -11.26
C TYR A 305 -10.47 1.96 -12.42
N ASN A 306 -9.84 1.70 -13.56
CA ASN A 306 -10.51 1.24 -14.77
C ASN A 306 -10.57 -0.28 -14.84
N SER A 307 -9.91 -0.98 -13.94
CA SER A 307 -9.98 -2.44 -13.83
C SER A 307 -11.13 -2.85 -12.90
N ASN A 308 -11.62 -4.06 -13.09
CA ASN A 308 -12.58 -4.70 -12.20
C ASN A 308 -11.91 -5.90 -11.53
N MET A 309 -11.57 -5.76 -10.26
CA MET A 309 -10.86 -6.80 -9.52
C MET A 309 -11.65 -8.13 -9.45
N SER A 310 -12.98 -8.07 -9.37
CA SER A 310 -13.80 -9.29 -9.39
C SER A 310 -13.72 -10.02 -10.74
N GLU A 311 -13.71 -9.28 -11.84
CA GLU A 311 -13.52 -9.86 -13.18
C GLU A 311 -12.10 -10.40 -13.37
N ASN A 312 -11.10 -9.69 -12.85
CA ASN A 312 -9.72 -10.18 -12.87
C ASN A 312 -9.58 -11.50 -12.11
N LEU A 313 -10.14 -11.60 -10.91
CA LEU A 313 -10.14 -12.86 -10.15
C LEU A 313 -10.84 -13.98 -10.92
N TYR A 314 -12.02 -13.71 -11.50
CA TYR A 314 -12.74 -14.69 -12.30
C TYR A 314 -11.92 -15.15 -13.52
N ALA A 315 -11.33 -14.23 -14.26
CA ALA A 315 -10.50 -14.52 -15.42
C ALA A 315 -9.29 -15.41 -15.09
N HIS A 316 -8.75 -15.30 -13.85
CA HIS A 316 -7.67 -16.16 -13.36
C HIS A 316 -8.17 -17.45 -12.69
N GLY A 317 -9.49 -17.75 -12.79
CA GLY A 317 -10.08 -19.01 -12.37
C GLY A 317 -10.26 -19.12 -10.86
N PHE A 318 -10.36 -18.02 -10.14
CA PHE A 318 -10.88 -18.02 -8.77
C PHE A 318 -12.40 -18.19 -8.79
N GLN A 319 -12.92 -18.83 -7.77
CA GLN A 319 -14.35 -19.15 -7.60
C GLN A 319 -14.91 -18.48 -6.35
N ASN A 320 -16.22 -18.50 -6.18
CA ASN A 320 -16.92 -17.95 -5.01
C ASN A 320 -16.52 -16.50 -4.71
N ILE A 321 -16.34 -15.69 -5.76
CA ILE A 321 -15.81 -14.32 -5.63
C ILE A 321 -16.84 -13.44 -4.93
N VAL A 322 -16.36 -12.74 -3.87
CA VAL A 322 -17.16 -11.81 -3.07
C VAL A 322 -16.41 -10.51 -2.88
N LYS A 323 -17.07 -9.38 -3.10
CA LYS A 323 -16.58 -8.05 -2.69
C LYS A 323 -17.34 -7.63 -1.42
N LYS A 324 -16.61 -7.19 -0.39
CA LYS A 324 -17.16 -6.62 0.85
C LYS A 324 -16.53 -5.27 1.14
N THR A 325 -17.25 -4.42 1.85
CA THR A 325 -16.67 -3.18 2.42
C THR A 325 -15.71 -3.55 3.55
N ASN A 326 -14.49 -3.02 3.51
CA ASN A 326 -13.54 -3.15 4.62
C ASN A 326 -13.62 -1.96 5.58
N ASP A 327 -13.64 -0.78 5.04
CA ASP A 327 -13.70 0.49 5.75
C ASP A 327 -14.30 1.57 4.82
N PRO A 328 -14.42 2.84 5.22
CA PRO A 328 -15.07 3.87 4.39
C PRO A 328 -14.46 4.11 3.00
N ILE A 329 -13.23 3.65 2.76
CA ILE A 329 -12.49 3.91 1.50
C ILE A 329 -12.15 2.63 0.77
N ASN A 330 -11.95 1.53 1.50
CA ASN A 330 -11.40 0.30 0.95
C ASN A 330 -12.44 -0.82 0.90
N ALA A 331 -12.30 -1.68 -0.09
CA ALA A 331 -13.01 -2.94 -0.18
C ALA A 331 -12.06 -4.13 0.03
N VAL A 332 -12.63 -5.28 0.32
CA VAL A 332 -11.92 -6.56 0.27
C VAL A 332 -12.60 -7.45 -0.77
N TRP A 333 -11.80 -7.95 -1.70
CA TRP A 333 -12.19 -8.98 -2.67
C TRP A 333 -11.65 -10.31 -2.17
N LEU A 334 -12.53 -11.31 -2.14
CA LEU A 334 -12.23 -12.66 -1.69
C LEU A 334 -12.52 -13.62 -2.83
N GLY A 335 -11.61 -14.52 -3.09
CA GLY A 335 -11.77 -15.55 -4.11
C GLY A 335 -11.12 -16.86 -3.67
N GLN A 336 -11.74 -17.99 -3.98
CA GLN A 336 -11.26 -19.32 -3.62
C GLN A 336 -10.56 -19.98 -4.80
N ASN A 337 -9.42 -20.61 -4.55
CA ASN A 337 -8.76 -21.45 -5.55
C ASN A 337 -9.59 -22.74 -5.78
N ASN A 338 -9.65 -23.18 -7.02
CA ASN A 338 -10.44 -24.37 -7.37
C ASN A 338 -9.94 -25.62 -6.62
N LEU A 339 -10.87 -26.45 -6.14
CA LEU A 339 -10.58 -27.74 -5.52
C LEU A 339 -10.08 -28.81 -6.50
N ASN A 340 -10.29 -28.61 -7.82
CA ASN A 340 -10.07 -29.63 -8.84
C ASN A 340 -8.69 -29.59 -9.53
N ASN A 341 -7.72 -28.86 -9.01
CA ASN A 341 -6.36 -28.79 -9.59
C ASN A 341 -5.38 -29.76 -8.91
N LEU A 342 -5.80 -31.01 -8.70
CA LEU A 342 -4.93 -32.14 -8.35
C LEU A 342 -4.89 -33.15 -9.49
#